data_83c9b495850de403ed945c557ab14472
#
_entry.id   83c9b495850de403ed945c557ab14472
#
_cell.length_a   1.000
_cell.length_b   1.000
_cell.length_c   1.000
_cell.angle_alpha   90.00
_cell.angle_beta   90.00
_cell.angle_gamma   90.00
#
_symmetry.space_group_name_H-M   'P 1'
#
loop_
_entity.id
_entity.type
_entity.pdbx_description
1 polymer ?
#
loop_
_entity_poly.entity_id
_entity_poly.type
_entity_poly.pdbx_seq_one_letter_code
_entity_poly.pdbx_strand_id
1 'polypeptide(L)'
;MPHHAAPGAPATVVLVIGVAGSGKSTVGRLLADRLGRPYRDADGFHPPANRAKMAAGERLTDADRRPWLDAIAAWMDQEIAARRPAVVSCSALKRAYRDHLLGGRPEVRLVYLHGSRELVRSRLAARHGHFFPAALLDSQFAELEEPEPDEHPCVVEIDQLPEAVASATAFLLGAEQERRTPSTGAAAAPAAPTEETYMPPSATGPAGATGEQWQLRHGGQTAVVVQLGAALRHYEVDGRPLLDGFTAGARITGGRGQLLVPWPNRVGGGRYRFDGRELQLPLTEPEEHNAIHGLLRWTPWQLLARADDAVRVGTTLFPQPGYPFQLDVIAEYRLGPQGLDVAVTATNTGDTAAPYGVGQHPYLTVGTDGVDPALLTVPAHCFLSTDEHGLPVGREPVDGTAYDFRTARPIGEQRLDTAFTGLDRDASGWAVVTLAHPSGRHGVDVRLGESARYVQVYTGDTLAEPARRRRGVAVEAMSCPADAFRSGTDLTVLEPGGSHVLRWGIAYWESA
;
A
#
# COMPACT_ATOMS: atom_id res chain seq x y z
N MET A 1 -29.20 -11.72 -8.78
CA MET A 1 -27.81 -11.31 -8.72
C MET A 1 -27.71 -10.22 -7.67
N PRO A 2 -27.04 -10.39 -6.51
CA PRO A 2 -26.88 -9.32 -5.53
C PRO A 2 -25.92 -8.27 -6.11
N HIS A 3 -26.38 -7.03 -6.24
CA HIS A 3 -25.54 -5.89 -6.55
C HIS A 3 -24.67 -5.58 -5.33
N HIS A 4 -23.39 -5.95 -5.38
CA HIS A 4 -22.40 -5.44 -4.44
C HIS A 4 -22.05 -3.99 -4.80
N ALA A 5 -21.80 -3.14 -3.80
CA ALA A 5 -21.41 -1.75 -4.01
C ALA A 5 -20.18 -1.70 -4.92
N ALA A 6 -20.20 -0.76 -5.86
CA ALA A 6 -19.01 -0.44 -6.63
C ALA A 6 -17.86 -0.08 -5.66
N PRO A 7 -16.63 -0.57 -5.89
CA PRO A 7 -15.49 -0.16 -5.09
C PRO A 7 -15.36 1.36 -5.14
N GLY A 8 -15.35 2.02 -3.96
CA GLY A 8 -15.17 3.47 -3.83
C GLY A 8 -16.37 4.27 -3.28
N ALA A 9 -17.58 3.69 -3.13
CA ALA A 9 -18.64 4.37 -2.41
C ALA A 9 -18.35 4.33 -0.89
N PRO A 10 -18.55 5.45 -0.14
CA PRO A 10 -18.33 5.45 1.29
C PRO A 10 -19.28 4.45 1.96
N ALA A 11 -18.72 3.45 2.66
CA ALA A 11 -19.51 2.45 3.37
C ALA A 11 -20.36 3.12 4.45
N THR A 12 -21.67 2.89 4.42
CA THR A 12 -22.56 3.38 5.47
C THR A 12 -22.43 2.54 6.73
N VAL A 13 -22.28 1.21 6.61
CA VAL A 13 -22.08 0.33 7.75
C VAL A 13 -20.82 -0.53 7.53
N VAL A 14 -20.00 -0.65 8.58
CA VAL A 14 -18.86 -1.55 8.62
C VAL A 14 -19.20 -2.74 9.52
N LEU A 15 -19.22 -3.95 8.95
CA LEU A 15 -19.45 -5.19 9.67
C LEU A 15 -18.09 -5.87 9.97
N VAL A 16 -17.65 -5.84 11.23
CA VAL A 16 -16.40 -6.43 11.68
C VAL A 16 -16.65 -7.84 12.20
N ILE A 17 -16.08 -8.85 11.55
CA ILE A 17 -16.26 -10.26 11.89
C ILE A 17 -14.96 -10.96 12.31
N GLY A 18 -15.09 -12.15 12.91
CA GLY A 18 -13.99 -13.01 13.32
C GLY A 18 -14.36 -13.87 14.54
N VAL A 19 -13.50 -14.80 14.93
CA VAL A 19 -13.71 -15.70 16.08
C VAL A 19 -13.67 -14.95 17.42
N ALA A 20 -14.14 -15.56 18.49
CA ALA A 20 -13.96 -15.02 19.85
C ALA A 20 -12.46 -14.86 20.15
N GLY A 21 -12.07 -13.74 20.75
CA GLY A 21 -10.66 -13.43 21.02
C GLY A 21 -9.90 -12.78 19.85
N SER A 22 -10.47 -12.68 18.64
CA SER A 22 -9.83 -11.96 17.52
C SER A 22 -9.72 -10.43 17.72
N GLY A 23 -10.38 -9.89 18.76
CA GLY A 23 -10.32 -8.45 19.07
C GLY A 23 -11.43 -7.60 18.46
N LYS A 24 -12.50 -8.21 17.90
CA LYS A 24 -13.61 -7.52 17.24
C LYS A 24 -14.14 -6.28 17.97
N SER A 25 -14.46 -6.44 19.27
CA SER A 25 -15.04 -5.34 20.05
C SER A 25 -14.01 -4.23 20.31
N THR A 26 -12.75 -4.56 20.51
CA THR A 26 -11.66 -3.58 20.70
C THR A 26 -11.37 -2.83 19.42
N VAL A 27 -11.09 -3.59 18.35
CA VAL A 27 -10.79 -3.02 17.02
C VAL A 27 -11.99 -2.26 16.47
N GLY A 28 -13.21 -2.80 16.65
CA GLY A 28 -14.44 -2.14 16.20
C GLY A 28 -14.67 -0.78 16.86
N ARG A 29 -14.38 -0.63 18.16
CA ARG A 29 -14.44 0.68 18.86
C ARG A 29 -13.36 1.63 18.36
N LEU A 30 -12.10 1.19 18.33
CA LEU A 30 -10.98 2.01 17.83
C LEU A 30 -11.21 2.47 16.38
N LEU A 31 -11.74 1.58 15.55
CA LEU A 31 -12.12 1.92 14.18
C LEU A 31 -13.25 2.95 14.14
N ALA A 32 -14.29 2.76 14.94
CA ALA A 32 -15.41 3.68 15.03
C ALA A 32 -14.97 5.07 15.48
N ASP A 33 -14.14 5.16 16.52
CA ASP A 33 -13.56 6.41 17.01
C ASP A 33 -12.71 7.08 15.92
N ARG A 34 -11.86 6.32 15.22
CA ARG A 34 -11.02 6.83 14.14
C ARG A 34 -11.83 7.35 12.96
N LEU A 35 -12.95 6.69 12.63
CA LEU A 35 -13.85 7.09 11.54
C LEU A 35 -14.85 8.18 11.97
N GLY A 36 -14.95 8.50 13.25
CA GLY A 36 -15.98 9.40 13.80
C GLY A 36 -17.38 8.80 13.66
N ARG A 37 -17.54 7.47 13.84
CA ARG A 37 -18.81 6.73 13.67
C ARG A 37 -19.24 6.07 14.98
N PRO A 38 -20.56 5.89 15.24
CA PRO A 38 -21.00 5.10 16.39
C PRO A 38 -20.60 3.62 16.24
N TYR A 39 -20.32 2.98 17.39
CA TYR A 39 -20.03 1.57 17.50
C TYR A 39 -21.18 0.81 18.14
N ARG A 40 -21.49 -0.39 17.61
CA ARG A 40 -22.44 -1.33 18.20
C ARG A 40 -21.84 -2.74 18.30
N ASP A 41 -22.04 -3.39 19.45
CA ASP A 41 -21.68 -4.81 19.61
C ASP A 41 -22.92 -5.67 19.33
N ALA A 42 -22.78 -6.66 18.44
CA ALA A 42 -23.88 -7.53 18.05
C ALA A 42 -24.39 -8.40 19.20
N ASP A 43 -23.57 -8.65 20.23
CA ASP A 43 -24.02 -9.39 21.42
C ASP A 43 -25.20 -8.70 22.12
N GLY A 44 -25.31 -7.37 21.98
CA GLY A 44 -26.44 -6.60 22.49
C GLY A 44 -27.79 -6.88 21.82
N PHE A 45 -27.82 -7.50 20.65
CA PHE A 45 -29.03 -7.85 19.92
C PHE A 45 -29.61 -9.22 20.28
N HIS A 46 -28.90 -10.05 21.09
CA HIS A 46 -29.42 -11.35 21.47
C HIS A 46 -30.75 -11.26 22.23
N PRO A 47 -31.78 -12.03 21.81
CA PRO A 47 -33.01 -12.15 22.56
C PRO A 47 -32.77 -12.65 24.00
N PRO A 48 -33.67 -12.37 24.97
CA PRO A 48 -33.54 -12.86 26.36
C PRO A 48 -33.33 -14.38 26.46
N ALA A 49 -33.99 -15.15 25.61
CA ALA A 49 -33.86 -16.61 25.57
C ALA A 49 -32.42 -17.05 25.21
N ASN A 50 -31.78 -16.39 24.22
CA ASN A 50 -30.39 -16.69 23.84
C ASN A 50 -29.44 -16.31 24.97
N ARG A 51 -29.64 -15.18 25.63
CA ARG A 51 -28.82 -14.74 26.77
C ARG A 51 -28.93 -15.75 27.94
N ALA A 52 -30.10 -16.29 28.18
CA ALA A 52 -30.30 -17.33 29.22
C ALA A 52 -29.52 -18.60 28.87
N LYS A 53 -29.59 -19.11 27.63
CA LYS A 53 -28.80 -20.27 27.16
C LYS A 53 -27.31 -20.02 27.28
N MET A 54 -26.84 -18.85 26.80
CA MET A 54 -25.40 -18.49 26.88
C MET A 54 -24.91 -18.41 28.33
N ALA A 55 -25.72 -17.86 29.25
CA ALA A 55 -25.41 -17.81 30.68
C ALA A 55 -25.36 -19.20 31.33
N ALA A 56 -26.16 -20.16 30.83
CA ALA A 56 -26.13 -21.56 31.25
C ALA A 56 -24.99 -22.38 30.61
N GLY A 57 -24.17 -21.75 29.72
CA GLY A 57 -23.10 -22.43 28.99
C GLY A 57 -23.60 -23.31 27.83
N GLU A 58 -24.86 -23.16 27.45
CA GLU A 58 -25.47 -23.90 26.35
C GLU A 58 -25.13 -23.30 25.01
N ARG A 59 -24.89 -24.14 23.99
CA ARG A 59 -24.62 -23.68 22.63
C ARG A 59 -25.91 -23.24 21.94
N LEU A 60 -25.84 -22.10 21.24
CA LEU A 60 -26.92 -21.63 20.38
C LEU A 60 -26.94 -22.46 19.08
N THR A 61 -28.10 -22.95 18.72
CA THR A 61 -28.37 -23.55 17.39
C THR A 61 -28.54 -22.48 16.33
N ASP A 62 -28.54 -22.87 15.06
CA ASP A 62 -28.82 -21.94 13.95
C ASP A 62 -30.23 -21.32 14.05
N ALA A 63 -31.20 -22.07 14.56
CA ALA A 63 -32.55 -21.57 14.83
C ALA A 63 -32.57 -20.50 15.94
N ASP A 64 -31.77 -20.66 16.99
CA ASP A 64 -31.62 -19.66 18.05
C ASP A 64 -30.94 -18.38 17.52
N ARG A 65 -30.01 -18.52 16.58
CA ARG A 65 -29.26 -17.38 16.02
C ARG A 65 -30.08 -16.57 15.02
N ARG A 66 -31.09 -17.16 14.37
CA ARG A 66 -31.86 -16.48 13.33
C ARG A 66 -32.51 -15.17 13.81
N PRO A 67 -33.25 -15.11 14.93
CA PRO A 67 -33.81 -13.85 15.42
C PRO A 67 -32.76 -12.79 15.79
N TRP A 68 -31.57 -13.23 16.21
CA TRP A 68 -30.46 -12.36 16.49
C TRP A 68 -29.87 -11.74 15.21
N LEU A 69 -29.66 -12.54 14.16
CA LEU A 69 -29.23 -12.07 12.85
C LEU A 69 -30.27 -11.13 12.22
N ASP A 70 -31.57 -11.44 12.35
CA ASP A 70 -32.65 -10.58 11.87
C ASP A 70 -32.63 -9.20 12.57
N ALA A 71 -32.35 -9.16 13.87
CA ALA A 71 -32.27 -7.90 14.63
C ALA A 71 -31.06 -7.05 14.21
N ILE A 72 -29.89 -7.69 13.93
CA ILE A 72 -28.71 -6.99 13.41
C ILE A 72 -28.99 -6.45 12.00
N ALA A 73 -29.58 -7.26 11.11
CA ALA A 73 -29.94 -6.88 9.76
C ALA A 73 -30.92 -5.69 9.75
N ALA A 74 -31.99 -5.76 10.56
CA ALA A 74 -32.95 -4.66 10.68
C ALA A 74 -32.33 -3.36 11.22
N TRP A 75 -31.37 -3.46 12.15
CA TRP A 75 -30.65 -2.29 12.62
C TRP A 75 -29.75 -1.71 11.52
N MET A 76 -29.02 -2.53 10.77
CA MET A 76 -28.23 -2.05 9.64
C MET A 76 -29.11 -1.37 8.58
N ASP A 77 -30.28 -1.93 8.26
CA ASP A 77 -31.23 -1.32 7.32
C ASP A 77 -31.68 0.07 7.79
N GLN A 78 -31.92 0.26 9.11
CA GLN A 78 -32.27 1.55 9.68
C GLN A 78 -31.13 2.58 9.55
N GLU A 79 -29.86 2.16 9.81
CA GLU A 79 -28.70 3.04 9.68
C GLU A 79 -28.46 3.43 8.20
N ILE A 80 -28.61 2.47 7.27
CA ILE A 80 -28.49 2.70 5.83
C ILE A 80 -29.58 3.67 5.34
N ALA A 81 -30.85 3.41 5.68
CA ALA A 81 -31.97 4.26 5.28
C ALA A 81 -31.83 5.68 5.82
N ALA A 82 -31.30 5.83 7.03
CA ALA A 82 -31.05 7.12 7.65
C ALA A 82 -29.73 7.79 7.21
N ARG A 83 -28.94 7.14 6.35
CA ARG A 83 -27.60 7.58 5.93
C ARG A 83 -26.67 7.88 7.13
N ARG A 84 -26.77 7.10 8.20
CA ARG A 84 -25.93 7.22 9.39
C ARG A 84 -24.80 6.16 9.34
N PRO A 85 -23.57 6.57 9.04
CA PRO A 85 -22.45 5.64 9.05
C PRO A 85 -22.25 5.04 10.45
N ALA A 86 -21.98 3.72 10.51
CA ALA A 86 -21.82 3.03 11.78
C ALA A 86 -20.82 1.85 11.67
N VAL A 87 -20.33 1.37 12.80
CA VAL A 87 -19.51 0.16 12.91
C VAL A 87 -20.22 -0.84 13.82
N VAL A 88 -20.37 -2.09 13.36
CA VAL A 88 -20.92 -3.18 14.16
C VAL A 88 -19.97 -4.36 14.16
N SER A 89 -19.73 -4.97 15.33
CA SER A 89 -18.97 -6.21 15.45
C SER A 89 -19.90 -7.40 15.64
N CYS A 90 -19.66 -8.48 14.90
CA CYS A 90 -20.46 -9.72 14.94
C CYS A 90 -19.56 -10.93 14.73
N SER A 91 -19.84 -12.08 15.33
CA SER A 91 -19.06 -13.30 15.02
C SER A 91 -19.30 -13.81 13.61
N ALA A 92 -20.50 -13.85 13.09
CA ALA A 92 -20.94 -14.22 11.72
C ALA A 92 -20.03 -15.27 11.02
N LEU A 93 -19.73 -16.40 11.74
CA LEU A 93 -18.70 -17.36 11.35
C LEU A 93 -19.04 -18.16 10.10
N LYS A 94 -20.34 -18.43 9.86
CA LYS A 94 -20.79 -19.20 8.70
C LYS A 94 -21.12 -18.27 7.52
N ARG A 95 -20.87 -18.76 6.30
CA ARG A 95 -21.26 -18.07 5.06
C ARG A 95 -22.73 -17.68 5.06
N ALA A 96 -23.62 -18.60 5.43
CA ALA A 96 -25.07 -18.36 5.48
C ALA A 96 -25.48 -17.19 6.41
N TYR A 97 -24.70 -16.91 7.48
CA TYR A 97 -24.96 -15.77 8.35
C TYR A 97 -24.53 -14.47 7.68
N ARG A 98 -23.39 -14.49 6.98
CA ARG A 98 -22.90 -13.34 6.23
C ARG A 98 -23.80 -13.01 5.05
N ASP A 99 -24.26 -14.03 4.31
CA ASP A 99 -25.23 -13.84 3.23
C ASP A 99 -26.50 -13.17 3.71
N HIS A 100 -26.98 -13.54 4.92
CA HIS A 100 -28.14 -12.91 5.52
C HIS A 100 -27.89 -11.44 5.92
N LEU A 101 -26.71 -11.12 6.44
CA LEU A 101 -26.33 -9.77 6.86
C LEU A 101 -25.95 -8.88 5.68
N LEU A 102 -25.29 -9.41 4.66
CA LEU A 102 -24.80 -8.67 3.49
C LEU A 102 -25.83 -8.62 2.34
N GLY A 103 -26.68 -9.65 2.24
CA GLY A 103 -27.60 -9.82 1.11
C GLY A 103 -28.49 -8.60 0.88
N GLY A 104 -28.38 -7.98 -0.31
CA GLY A 104 -29.14 -6.79 -0.68
C GLY A 104 -28.69 -5.48 -0.04
N ARG A 105 -27.51 -5.45 0.62
CA ARG A 105 -26.96 -4.25 1.31
C ARG A 105 -25.59 -3.87 0.73
N PRO A 106 -25.55 -3.26 -0.45
CA PRO A 106 -24.28 -2.84 -1.05
C PRO A 106 -23.52 -1.80 -0.24
N GLU A 107 -24.19 -1.10 0.70
CA GLU A 107 -23.60 -0.11 1.60
C GLU A 107 -22.86 -0.72 2.79
N VAL A 108 -22.91 -2.07 2.97
CA VAL A 108 -22.20 -2.75 4.05
C VAL A 108 -20.85 -3.23 3.56
N ARG A 109 -19.78 -2.87 4.28
CA ARG A 109 -18.42 -3.36 4.04
C ARG A 109 -18.07 -4.41 5.06
N LEU A 110 -17.68 -5.59 4.58
CA LEU A 110 -17.24 -6.71 5.41
C LEU A 110 -15.76 -6.55 5.76
N VAL A 111 -15.46 -6.59 7.07
CA VAL A 111 -14.08 -6.61 7.60
C VAL A 111 -13.88 -7.92 8.35
N TYR A 112 -12.93 -8.72 7.90
CA TYR A 112 -12.57 -9.97 8.53
C TYR A 112 -11.25 -9.84 9.30
N LEU A 113 -11.32 -10.00 10.62
CA LEU A 113 -10.15 -10.03 11.49
C LEU A 113 -9.57 -11.44 11.48
N HIS A 114 -8.54 -11.66 10.65
CA HIS A 114 -7.87 -12.93 10.45
C HIS A 114 -6.71 -13.11 11.43
N GLY A 115 -6.56 -14.32 11.96
CA GLY A 115 -5.42 -14.69 12.79
C GLY A 115 -5.40 -16.17 13.13
N SER A 116 -4.19 -16.70 13.35
CA SER A 116 -4.02 -18.11 13.63
C SER A 116 -4.69 -18.53 14.94
N ARG A 117 -5.06 -19.82 15.03
CA ARG A 117 -5.65 -20.40 16.24
C ARG A 117 -4.73 -20.23 17.46
N GLU A 118 -3.42 -20.36 17.25
CA GLU A 118 -2.39 -20.22 18.30
C GLU A 118 -2.36 -18.79 18.83
N LEU A 119 -2.40 -17.80 17.97
CA LEU A 119 -2.42 -16.38 18.34
C LEU A 119 -3.67 -16.04 19.13
N VAL A 120 -4.85 -16.46 18.66
CA VAL A 120 -6.12 -16.19 19.35
C VAL A 120 -6.16 -16.90 20.72
N ARG A 121 -5.66 -18.14 20.81
CA ARG A 121 -5.56 -18.89 22.07
C ARG A 121 -4.64 -18.18 23.07
N SER A 122 -3.47 -17.70 22.64
CA SER A 122 -2.55 -16.95 23.50
C SER A 122 -3.17 -15.65 24.04
N ARG A 123 -3.90 -14.92 23.19
CA ARG A 123 -4.60 -13.69 23.59
C ARG A 123 -5.72 -13.94 24.60
N LEU A 124 -6.49 -15.03 24.43
CA LEU A 124 -7.54 -15.41 25.39
C LEU A 124 -6.94 -15.83 26.72
N ALA A 125 -5.81 -16.56 26.72
CA ALA A 125 -5.10 -16.97 27.94
C ALA A 125 -4.51 -15.77 28.72
N ALA A 126 -4.09 -14.72 28.03
CA ALA A 126 -3.54 -13.49 28.63
C ALA A 126 -4.62 -12.57 29.25
N ARG A 127 -5.91 -12.79 28.98
CA ARG A 127 -7.00 -11.98 29.56
C ARG A 127 -7.25 -12.34 31.02
N HIS A 128 -6.95 -11.42 31.92
CA HIS A 128 -7.30 -11.54 33.33
C HIS A 128 -8.81 -11.31 33.53
N GLY A 129 -9.50 -12.26 34.22
CA GLY A 129 -10.88 -12.09 34.67
C GLY A 129 -11.99 -12.70 33.80
N HIS A 130 -11.69 -13.30 32.65
CA HIS A 130 -12.64 -14.09 31.85
C HIS A 130 -12.08 -15.44 31.47
N PHE A 131 -12.58 -16.50 32.12
CA PHE A 131 -12.30 -17.88 31.71
C PHE A 131 -13.10 -18.19 30.44
N PHE A 132 -12.43 -18.20 29.28
CA PHE A 132 -13.02 -18.66 28.02
C PHE A 132 -12.56 -20.11 27.80
N PRO A 133 -13.48 -21.12 27.82
CA PRO A 133 -13.09 -22.52 27.68
C PRO A 133 -12.39 -22.76 26.31
N ALA A 134 -11.22 -23.41 26.32
CA ALA A 134 -10.49 -23.75 25.09
C ALA A 134 -11.35 -24.55 24.08
N ALA A 135 -12.20 -25.45 24.59
CA ALA A 135 -13.14 -26.22 23.76
C ALA A 135 -14.14 -25.33 22.97
N LEU A 136 -14.49 -24.15 23.49
CA LEU A 136 -15.38 -23.22 22.80
C LEU A 136 -14.65 -22.49 21.66
N LEU A 137 -13.37 -22.16 21.84
CA LEU A 137 -12.53 -21.60 20.77
C LEU A 137 -12.37 -22.61 19.63
N ASP A 138 -12.03 -23.86 19.96
CA ASP A 138 -11.85 -24.92 18.98
C ASP A 138 -13.13 -25.16 18.17
N SER A 139 -14.30 -25.08 18.82
CA SER A 139 -15.58 -25.19 18.12
C SER A 139 -15.85 -23.99 17.17
N GLN A 140 -15.42 -22.78 17.53
CA GLN A 140 -15.58 -21.62 16.65
C GLN A 140 -14.68 -21.69 15.42
N PHE A 141 -13.45 -22.16 15.56
CA PHE A 141 -12.59 -22.42 14.40
C PHE A 141 -13.11 -23.58 13.53
N ALA A 142 -13.78 -24.55 14.11
CA ALA A 142 -14.42 -25.63 13.35
C ALA A 142 -15.72 -25.18 12.64
N GLU A 143 -16.41 -24.17 13.16
CA GLU A 143 -17.60 -23.56 12.55
C GLU A 143 -17.25 -22.40 11.59
N LEU A 144 -16.02 -21.90 11.62
CA LEU A 144 -15.59 -20.79 10.79
C LEU A 144 -15.48 -21.23 9.33
N GLU A 145 -16.32 -20.65 8.50
CA GLU A 145 -16.18 -20.63 7.06
C GLU A 145 -15.54 -19.29 6.71
N GLU A 146 -14.26 -19.30 6.34
CA GLU A 146 -13.56 -18.05 6.00
C GLU A 146 -14.26 -17.32 4.83
N PRO A 147 -14.34 -15.97 4.86
CA PRO A 147 -14.94 -15.24 3.75
C PRO A 147 -14.22 -15.49 2.44
N GLU A 148 -14.99 -15.82 1.41
CA GLU A 148 -14.49 -16.04 0.05
C GLU A 148 -14.37 -14.73 -0.75
N PRO A 149 -13.60 -14.69 -1.84
CA PRO A 149 -13.40 -13.49 -2.64
C PRO A 149 -14.67 -12.83 -3.17
N ASP A 150 -15.72 -13.61 -3.44
CA ASP A 150 -17.02 -13.10 -3.90
C ASP A 150 -17.82 -12.34 -2.82
N GLU A 151 -17.38 -12.43 -1.55
CA GLU A 151 -17.90 -11.62 -0.44
C GLU A 151 -17.17 -10.25 -0.31
N HIS A 152 -16.13 -10.02 -1.12
CA HIS A 152 -15.29 -8.80 -1.12
C HIS A 152 -14.82 -8.37 0.29
N PRO A 153 -14.25 -9.27 1.12
CA PRO A 153 -13.85 -8.94 2.47
C PRO A 153 -12.60 -8.03 2.49
N CYS A 154 -12.60 -7.04 3.37
CA CYS A 154 -11.36 -6.42 3.83
C CYS A 154 -10.73 -7.37 4.87
N VAL A 155 -9.69 -8.10 4.49
CA VAL A 155 -8.99 -9.03 5.41
C VAL A 155 -7.87 -8.27 6.11
N VAL A 156 -7.83 -8.35 7.45
CA VAL A 156 -6.83 -7.67 8.28
C VAL A 156 -6.22 -8.65 9.26
N GLU A 157 -4.89 -8.78 9.21
CA GLU A 157 -4.14 -9.63 10.12
C GLU A 157 -4.14 -9.04 11.54
N ILE A 158 -4.41 -9.89 12.55
CA ILE A 158 -4.50 -9.45 13.95
C ILE A 158 -3.24 -9.70 14.78
N ASP A 159 -2.12 -10.06 14.19
CA ASP A 159 -0.83 -10.25 14.86
C ASP A 159 -0.18 -8.95 15.35
N GLN A 160 -0.82 -7.82 15.08
CA GLN A 160 -0.43 -6.47 15.45
C GLN A 160 -1.18 -5.95 16.68
N LEU A 161 -0.78 -4.77 17.17
CA LEU A 161 -1.52 -4.03 18.20
C LEU A 161 -2.91 -3.62 17.68
N PRO A 162 -3.94 -3.58 18.53
CA PRO A 162 -5.31 -3.23 18.11
C PRO A 162 -5.43 -1.89 17.37
N GLU A 163 -4.62 -0.90 17.73
CA GLU A 163 -4.55 0.41 17.09
C GLU A 163 -4.03 0.31 15.64
N ALA A 164 -3.03 -0.54 15.41
CA ALA A 164 -2.47 -0.79 14.08
C ALA A 164 -3.49 -1.55 13.21
N VAL A 165 -4.21 -2.53 13.77
CA VAL A 165 -5.30 -3.24 13.10
C VAL A 165 -6.42 -2.29 12.72
N ALA A 166 -6.83 -1.37 13.62
CA ALA A 166 -7.85 -0.36 13.33
C ALA A 166 -7.38 0.63 12.25
N SER A 167 -6.09 1.02 12.26
CA SER A 167 -5.50 1.87 11.20
C SER A 167 -5.49 1.17 9.85
N ALA A 168 -5.07 -0.09 9.79
CA ALA A 168 -5.07 -0.89 8.58
C ALA A 168 -6.49 -1.05 8.02
N THR A 169 -7.47 -1.27 8.90
CA THR A 169 -8.88 -1.35 8.52
C THR A 169 -9.39 -0.02 7.94
N ALA A 170 -9.10 1.11 8.60
CA ALA A 170 -9.49 2.45 8.10
C ALA A 170 -8.87 2.73 6.73
N PHE A 171 -7.60 2.36 6.53
CA PHE A 171 -6.96 2.44 5.22
C PHE A 171 -7.74 1.64 4.17
N LEU A 172 -8.05 0.36 4.40
CA LEU A 172 -8.81 -0.47 3.45
C LEU A 172 -10.20 0.06 3.14
N LEU A 173 -10.83 0.75 4.08
CA LEU A 173 -12.13 1.41 3.88
C LEU A 173 -12.03 2.74 3.12
N GLY A 174 -10.83 3.20 2.72
CA GLY A 174 -10.63 4.48 2.02
C GLY A 174 -10.77 5.74 2.88
N ALA A 175 -11.04 5.59 4.17
CA ALA A 175 -11.41 6.70 5.06
C ALA A 175 -10.28 7.72 5.32
N GLU A 176 -9.03 7.36 5.06
CA GLU A 176 -7.89 8.27 5.23
C GLU A 176 -7.72 9.25 4.06
N GLN A 177 -8.29 8.92 2.90
CA GLN A 177 -8.28 9.80 1.71
C GLN A 177 -9.37 10.86 1.77
N GLU A 178 -10.54 10.56 2.33
CA GLU A 178 -11.70 11.47 2.36
C GLU A 178 -11.48 12.73 3.21
N ARG A 179 -10.56 12.72 4.17
CA ARG A 179 -10.27 13.89 5.02
C ARG A 179 -9.43 14.98 4.33
N ARG A 180 -8.97 14.75 3.09
CA ARG A 180 -8.02 15.63 2.38
C ARG A 180 -8.49 16.15 1.02
N THR A 181 -9.68 15.78 0.53
CA THR A 181 -10.21 16.30 -0.74
C THR A 181 -11.44 17.18 -0.51
N PRO A 182 -11.42 18.47 -0.93
CA PRO A 182 -12.66 19.23 -1.10
C PRO A 182 -13.40 18.66 -2.33
N SER A 183 -14.68 18.39 -2.15
CA SER A 183 -15.56 17.86 -3.20
C SER A 183 -15.75 18.86 -4.34
N THR A 184 -15.42 18.48 -5.57
CA THR A 184 -15.98 19.12 -6.76
C THR A 184 -16.30 18.08 -7.83
N GLY A 185 -17.58 18.02 -8.19
CA GLY A 185 -18.08 17.74 -9.54
C GLY A 185 -18.18 16.28 -9.98
N ALA A 186 -19.42 15.81 -10.04
CA ALA A 186 -19.84 14.55 -10.65
C ALA A 186 -19.73 14.59 -12.19
N ALA A 187 -19.22 13.49 -12.80
CA ALA A 187 -19.43 13.17 -14.19
C ALA A 187 -19.86 11.71 -14.32
N ALA A 188 -20.79 11.46 -15.28
CA ALA A 188 -21.56 10.24 -15.44
C ALA A 188 -20.74 9.06 -16.03
N ALA A 189 -21.16 7.84 -15.65
CA ALA A 189 -20.58 6.58 -16.07
C ALA A 189 -21.09 6.13 -17.47
N PRO A 190 -20.26 5.46 -18.30
CA PRO A 190 -20.74 4.64 -19.40
C PRO A 190 -20.84 3.15 -19.02
N ALA A 191 -21.63 2.43 -19.83
CA ALA A 191 -22.16 1.09 -19.61
C ALA A 191 -21.10 -0.03 -19.77
N ALA A 192 -21.37 -1.16 -19.08
CA ALA A 192 -20.54 -2.35 -19.00
C ALA A 192 -20.50 -3.19 -20.29
N PRO A 193 -19.40 -3.88 -20.58
CA PRO A 193 -19.35 -5.03 -21.46
C PRO A 193 -19.26 -6.36 -20.70
N THR A 194 -19.61 -7.41 -21.41
CA THR A 194 -19.96 -8.79 -21.07
C THR A 194 -18.86 -9.65 -20.44
N GLU A 195 -19.32 -10.62 -19.62
CA GLU A 195 -18.57 -11.61 -18.88
C GLU A 195 -17.67 -12.51 -19.75
N GLU A 196 -16.39 -12.60 -19.38
CA GLU A 196 -15.55 -13.78 -19.60
C GLU A 196 -15.11 -14.35 -18.25
N THR A 197 -15.29 -15.65 -18.08
CA THR A 197 -15.09 -16.40 -16.84
C THR A 197 -13.60 -16.45 -16.49
N TYR A 198 -13.17 -15.67 -15.52
CA TYR A 198 -11.83 -15.72 -14.94
C TYR A 198 -11.76 -16.73 -13.79
N MET A 199 -10.89 -17.74 -13.92
CA MET A 199 -10.44 -18.56 -12.79
C MET A 199 -9.26 -17.87 -12.09
N PRO A 200 -9.35 -17.56 -10.79
CA PRO A 200 -8.20 -17.04 -10.06
C PRO A 200 -7.11 -18.13 -10.00
N PRO A 201 -5.82 -17.77 -10.17
CA PRO A 201 -4.74 -18.70 -9.89
C PRO A 201 -4.79 -19.05 -8.40
N SER A 202 -4.97 -20.34 -8.11
CA SER A 202 -4.91 -20.88 -6.76
C SER A 202 -3.57 -20.51 -6.10
N ALA A 203 -3.63 -19.99 -4.87
CA ALA A 203 -2.48 -19.55 -4.07
C ALA A 203 -1.62 -20.71 -3.55
N THR A 204 -1.38 -21.77 -4.34
CA THR A 204 -0.63 -22.97 -3.96
C THR A 204 0.37 -23.42 -5.03
N GLY A 205 0.96 -22.48 -5.77
CA GLY A 205 2.19 -22.75 -6.51
C GLY A 205 3.41 -22.47 -5.61
N PRO A 206 4.58 -23.09 -5.85
CA PRO A 206 5.78 -22.72 -5.12
C PRO A 206 6.00 -21.22 -5.26
N ALA A 207 6.25 -20.54 -4.13
CA ALA A 207 6.53 -19.10 -4.11
C ALA A 207 7.62 -18.80 -5.13
N GLY A 208 7.33 -17.93 -6.10
CA GLY A 208 8.29 -17.53 -7.12
C GLY A 208 9.50 -16.82 -6.51
N ALA A 209 10.46 -16.43 -7.34
CA ALA A 209 11.71 -15.78 -6.89
C ALA A 209 11.50 -14.50 -6.04
N THR A 210 10.28 -13.99 -5.96
CA THR A 210 9.89 -12.76 -5.24
C THR A 210 8.86 -13.00 -4.13
N GLY A 211 8.60 -14.25 -3.77
CA GLY A 211 7.64 -14.61 -2.73
C GLY A 211 6.18 -14.45 -3.17
N GLU A 212 5.31 -14.13 -2.21
CA GLU A 212 3.90 -13.89 -2.46
C GLU A 212 3.66 -12.75 -3.44
N GLN A 213 2.51 -12.83 -4.15
CA GLN A 213 2.09 -11.85 -5.14
C GLN A 213 0.72 -11.29 -4.73
N TRP A 214 0.65 -10.01 -4.43
CA TRP A 214 -0.59 -9.35 -4.04
C TRP A 214 -1.13 -8.53 -5.20
N GLN A 215 -2.20 -9.04 -5.80
CA GLN A 215 -2.87 -8.38 -6.92
C GLN A 215 -3.96 -7.44 -6.41
N LEU A 216 -3.99 -6.22 -6.98
CA LEU A 216 -5.01 -5.20 -6.76
C LEU A 216 -5.79 -5.00 -8.07
N ARG A 217 -7.08 -4.69 -7.95
CA ARG A 217 -7.96 -4.40 -9.09
C ARG A 217 -8.91 -3.25 -8.77
N HIS A 218 -9.11 -2.37 -9.75
CA HIS A 218 -10.10 -1.31 -9.67
C HIS A 218 -10.53 -0.89 -11.08
N GLY A 219 -11.80 -1.13 -11.46
CA GLY A 219 -12.23 -0.92 -12.85
C GLY A 219 -11.35 -1.70 -13.83
N GLY A 220 -10.86 -1.05 -14.88
CA GLY A 220 -9.93 -1.63 -15.85
C GLY A 220 -8.48 -1.71 -15.40
N GLN A 221 -8.17 -1.38 -14.14
CA GLN A 221 -6.82 -1.31 -13.61
C GLN A 221 -6.41 -2.59 -12.90
N THR A 222 -5.18 -3.04 -13.11
CA THR A 222 -4.56 -4.16 -12.37
C THR A 222 -3.15 -3.78 -11.94
N ALA A 223 -2.84 -3.91 -10.66
CA ALA A 223 -1.49 -3.77 -10.14
C ALA A 223 -1.08 -5.02 -9.35
N VAL A 224 0.23 -5.30 -9.28
CA VAL A 224 0.78 -6.41 -8.49
C VAL A 224 1.96 -5.93 -7.68
N VAL A 225 1.87 -6.12 -6.38
CA VAL A 225 2.96 -5.92 -5.42
C VAL A 225 3.49 -7.28 -5.00
N VAL A 226 4.81 -7.41 -4.83
CA VAL A 226 5.45 -8.67 -4.43
C VAL A 226 6.04 -8.59 -3.03
N GLN A 227 6.14 -9.73 -2.36
CA GLN A 227 6.64 -9.85 -1.00
C GLN A 227 8.08 -9.35 -0.85
N LEU A 228 8.95 -9.65 -1.81
CA LEU A 228 10.35 -9.25 -1.77
C LEU A 228 10.50 -7.75 -2.05
N GLY A 229 10.95 -6.99 -1.04
CA GLY A 229 11.18 -5.56 -1.15
C GLY A 229 9.91 -4.72 -1.31
N ALA A 230 8.71 -5.29 -1.08
CA ALA A 230 7.41 -4.70 -1.38
C ALA A 230 7.35 -4.11 -2.80
N ALA A 231 8.01 -4.75 -3.78
CA ALA A 231 8.21 -4.17 -5.10
C ALA A 231 6.92 -4.14 -5.91
N LEU A 232 6.67 -3.01 -6.58
CA LEU A 232 5.60 -2.85 -7.57
C LEU A 232 6.04 -3.55 -8.87
N ARG A 233 5.56 -4.79 -9.09
CA ARG A 233 5.95 -5.65 -10.19
C ARG A 233 5.29 -5.28 -11.51
N HIS A 234 4.02 -4.94 -11.44
CA HIS A 234 3.15 -4.76 -12.60
C HIS A 234 2.10 -3.70 -12.31
N TYR A 235 1.77 -2.90 -13.31
CA TYR A 235 0.60 -2.03 -13.33
C TYR A 235 0.16 -1.82 -14.77
N GLU A 236 -1.12 -2.05 -15.02
CA GLU A 236 -1.77 -1.87 -16.33
C GLU A 236 -3.14 -1.23 -16.19
N VAL A 237 -3.60 -0.59 -17.26
CA VAL A 237 -4.95 -0.04 -17.43
C VAL A 237 -5.51 -0.54 -18.74
N ASP A 238 -6.67 -1.21 -18.70
CA ASP A 238 -7.36 -1.81 -19.86
C ASP A 238 -6.41 -2.66 -20.74
N GLY A 239 -5.58 -3.50 -20.07
CA GLY A 239 -4.59 -4.37 -20.71
C GLY A 239 -3.35 -3.66 -21.26
N ARG A 240 -3.21 -2.35 -21.05
CA ARG A 240 -2.06 -1.56 -21.48
C ARG A 240 -1.05 -1.44 -20.31
N PRO A 241 0.14 -2.04 -20.43
CA PRO A 241 1.17 -1.91 -19.38
C PRO A 241 1.64 -0.46 -19.23
N LEU A 242 1.74 0.00 -18.00
CA LEU A 242 2.31 1.31 -17.64
C LEU A 242 3.73 1.17 -17.07
N LEU A 243 4.14 -0.06 -16.74
CA LEU A 243 5.47 -0.38 -16.23
C LEU A 243 6.20 -1.37 -17.16
N ASP A 244 7.51 -1.15 -17.37
CA ASP A 244 8.46 -2.19 -17.78
C ASP A 244 8.81 -3.01 -16.52
N GLY A 245 7.87 -3.82 -16.08
CA GLY A 245 7.96 -4.67 -14.90
C GLY A 245 8.73 -5.97 -15.15
N PHE A 246 8.36 -7.02 -14.43
CA PHE A 246 8.96 -8.35 -14.58
C PHE A 246 7.89 -9.45 -14.40
N THR A 247 8.17 -10.65 -14.92
CA THR A 247 7.25 -11.78 -14.82
C THR A 247 7.25 -12.37 -13.40
N ALA A 248 6.16 -13.06 -13.01
CA ALA A 248 5.99 -13.59 -11.65
C ALA A 248 7.14 -14.53 -11.18
N GLY A 249 7.75 -15.28 -12.10
CA GLY A 249 8.88 -16.19 -11.78
C GLY A 249 10.27 -15.56 -11.89
N ALA A 250 10.36 -14.31 -12.36
CA ALA A 250 11.67 -13.66 -12.58
C ALA A 250 12.24 -13.07 -11.30
N ARG A 251 13.58 -13.00 -11.24
CA ARG A 251 14.29 -12.22 -10.23
C ARG A 251 14.15 -10.72 -10.55
N ILE A 252 14.12 -9.90 -9.50
CA ILE A 252 14.19 -8.44 -9.67
C ILE A 252 15.59 -8.06 -10.12
N THR A 253 15.69 -7.25 -11.16
CA THR A 253 16.94 -6.67 -11.66
C THR A 253 16.78 -5.17 -11.82
N GLY A 254 17.88 -4.39 -11.72
CA GLY A 254 17.88 -2.94 -11.90
C GLY A 254 17.00 -2.20 -10.90
N GLY A 255 16.72 -2.74 -9.72
CA GLY A 255 15.89 -2.07 -8.72
C GLY A 255 14.38 -2.03 -9.02
N ARG A 256 13.90 -2.70 -10.09
CA ARG A 256 12.52 -2.55 -10.61
C ARG A 256 11.44 -2.63 -9.56
N GLY A 257 10.74 -1.52 -9.39
CA GLY A 257 9.61 -1.39 -8.48
C GLY A 257 9.95 -1.43 -6.99
N GLN A 258 11.21 -1.68 -6.61
CA GLN A 258 11.62 -1.84 -5.21
C GLN A 258 11.54 -0.53 -4.42
N LEU A 259 11.21 -0.65 -3.13
CA LEU A 259 11.35 0.42 -2.16
C LEU A 259 12.82 0.59 -1.75
N LEU A 260 13.25 1.84 -1.66
CA LEU A 260 14.63 2.24 -1.38
C LEU A 260 14.68 2.83 0.03
N VAL A 261 14.93 1.99 1.02
CA VAL A 261 14.86 2.32 2.45
C VAL A 261 16.06 1.70 3.17
N PRO A 262 16.76 2.41 4.05
CA PRO A 262 16.51 3.74 4.61
C PRO A 262 17.22 4.90 3.87
N TRP A 263 17.69 4.69 2.66
CA TRP A 263 18.16 5.74 1.75
C TRP A 263 17.88 5.37 0.29
N PRO A 264 17.45 6.33 -0.56
CA PRO A 264 17.42 6.17 -2.00
C PRO A 264 18.82 6.45 -2.58
N ASN A 265 19.08 5.95 -3.78
CA ASN A 265 20.31 6.21 -4.53
C ASN A 265 21.58 5.86 -3.72
N ARG A 266 22.72 6.55 -3.93
CA ARG A 266 24.07 6.20 -3.50
C ARG A 266 24.47 6.88 -2.19
N VAL A 267 25.36 6.19 -1.43
CA VAL A 267 26.15 6.75 -0.33
C VAL A 267 27.62 6.43 -0.63
N GLY A 268 28.43 7.46 -0.88
CA GLY A 268 29.80 7.34 -1.33
C GLY A 268 30.70 6.60 -0.33
N GLY A 269 31.44 5.59 -0.82
CA GLY A 269 32.24 4.70 0.02
C GLY A 269 31.43 3.88 1.03
N GLY A 270 30.10 4.01 1.05
CA GLY A 270 29.24 3.46 2.09
C GLY A 270 29.50 4.05 3.47
N ARG A 271 30.29 5.12 3.59
CA ARG A 271 30.69 5.73 4.87
C ARG A 271 29.90 6.98 5.13
N TYR A 272 29.44 7.14 6.36
CA TYR A 272 28.78 8.37 6.80
C TYR A 272 29.04 8.63 8.29
N ARG A 273 28.77 9.85 8.70
CA ARG A 273 28.90 10.24 10.12
C ARG A 273 27.53 10.66 10.64
N PHE A 274 27.10 10.04 11.74
CA PHE A 274 25.86 10.39 12.39
C PHE A 274 26.03 10.34 13.91
N ASP A 275 25.53 11.35 14.60
CA ASP A 275 25.65 11.51 16.07
C ASP A 275 27.09 11.27 16.57
N GLY A 276 28.07 11.89 15.91
CA GLY A 276 29.48 11.79 16.26
C GLY A 276 30.15 10.45 15.93
N ARG A 277 29.43 9.44 15.44
CA ARG A 277 29.93 8.09 15.10
C ARG A 277 30.18 7.97 13.60
N GLU A 278 31.29 7.34 13.25
CA GLU A 278 31.52 6.89 11.86
C GLU A 278 30.87 5.53 11.67
N LEU A 279 30.11 5.39 10.60
CA LEU A 279 29.36 4.19 10.25
C LEU A 279 29.69 3.74 8.82
N GLN A 280 29.79 2.41 8.61
CA GLN A 280 30.14 1.81 7.33
C GLN A 280 29.01 0.89 6.87
N LEU A 281 28.30 1.28 5.82
CA LEU A 281 27.31 0.46 5.10
C LEU A 281 28.00 -0.58 4.22
N PRO A 282 27.35 -1.72 3.93
CA PRO A 282 27.84 -2.65 2.94
C PRO A 282 27.89 -1.99 1.55
N LEU A 283 28.99 -2.18 0.83
CA LEU A 283 29.12 -1.72 -0.56
C LEU A 283 28.32 -2.66 -1.46
N THR A 284 27.18 -2.18 -1.96
CA THR A 284 26.25 -2.94 -2.80
C THR A 284 26.35 -2.59 -4.30
N GLU A 285 27.17 -1.59 -4.63
CA GLU A 285 27.63 -1.21 -5.96
C GLU A 285 29.17 -1.12 -5.91
N PRO A 286 29.86 -2.29 -5.82
CA PRO A 286 31.29 -2.34 -5.50
C PRO A 286 32.19 -1.75 -6.59
N GLU A 287 31.78 -1.78 -7.85
CA GLU A 287 32.53 -1.21 -8.98
C GLU A 287 32.63 0.32 -8.86
N GLU A 288 31.60 0.97 -8.33
CA GLU A 288 31.54 2.41 -8.09
C GLU A 288 31.90 2.79 -6.64
N HIS A 289 32.23 1.80 -5.81
CA HIS A 289 32.51 1.97 -4.38
C HIS A 289 31.37 2.59 -3.58
N ASN A 290 30.10 2.34 -3.93
CA ASN A 290 28.94 2.91 -3.27
C ASN A 290 28.11 1.86 -2.51
N ALA A 291 27.43 2.33 -1.44
CA ALA A 291 26.24 1.68 -0.91
C ALA A 291 25.01 2.25 -1.61
N ILE A 292 24.19 1.42 -2.29
CA ILE A 292 23.08 1.89 -3.10
C ILE A 292 21.73 1.32 -2.66
N HIS A 293 20.71 2.19 -2.62
CA HIS A 293 19.28 1.84 -2.50
C HIS A 293 18.87 1.14 -1.20
N GLY A 294 19.51 1.45 -0.09
CA GLY A 294 19.09 1.02 1.22
C GLY A 294 19.29 -0.47 1.53
N LEU A 295 18.56 -0.96 2.52
CA LEU A 295 18.74 -2.27 3.13
C LEU A 295 17.52 -3.20 2.96
N LEU A 296 16.35 -2.67 2.57
CA LEU A 296 15.08 -3.42 2.54
C LEU A 296 14.72 -4.01 1.16
N ARG A 297 15.53 -3.81 0.12
CA ARG A 297 15.24 -4.33 -1.23
C ARG A 297 15.12 -5.84 -1.31
N TRP A 298 15.88 -6.55 -0.49
CA TRP A 298 15.97 -8.01 -0.49
C TRP A 298 15.34 -8.63 0.77
N THR A 299 14.58 -7.85 1.51
CA THR A 299 13.85 -8.29 2.70
C THR A 299 12.45 -8.74 2.31
N PRO A 300 11.95 -9.87 2.82
CA PRO A 300 10.53 -10.22 2.69
C PRO A 300 9.69 -9.29 3.56
N TRP A 301 8.59 -8.79 2.99
CA TRP A 301 7.61 -7.98 3.72
C TRP A 301 6.40 -8.84 4.09
N GLN A 302 5.75 -8.50 5.18
CA GLN A 302 4.57 -9.19 5.68
C GLN A 302 3.30 -8.50 5.19
N LEU A 303 2.30 -9.29 4.82
CA LEU A 303 0.96 -8.79 4.54
C LEU A 303 0.32 -8.35 5.85
N LEU A 304 -0.08 -7.09 5.97
CA LEU A 304 -0.76 -6.55 7.15
C LEU A 304 -2.27 -6.45 6.92
N ALA A 305 -2.66 -6.09 5.69
CA ALA A 305 -4.06 -5.98 5.30
C ALA A 305 -4.21 -5.98 3.79
N ARG A 306 -5.35 -6.45 3.28
CA ARG A 306 -5.69 -6.39 1.85
C ARG A 306 -7.19 -6.23 1.61
N ALA A 307 -7.51 -5.62 0.48
CA ALA A 307 -8.82 -5.60 -0.17
C ALA A 307 -8.59 -5.79 -1.69
N ASP A 308 -9.66 -5.82 -2.47
CA ASP A 308 -9.53 -5.98 -3.93
C ASP A 308 -8.68 -4.88 -4.57
N ASP A 309 -8.82 -3.66 -4.09
CA ASP A 309 -8.18 -2.45 -4.63
C ASP A 309 -6.98 -1.96 -3.81
N ALA A 310 -6.63 -2.61 -2.70
CA ALA A 310 -5.60 -2.12 -1.80
C ALA A 310 -4.82 -3.24 -1.11
N VAL A 311 -3.52 -3.00 -0.88
CA VAL A 311 -2.67 -3.83 -0.04
C VAL A 311 -1.82 -2.96 0.88
N ARG A 312 -1.68 -3.40 2.12
CA ARG A 312 -0.79 -2.83 3.13
C ARG A 312 0.18 -3.91 3.59
N VAL A 313 1.45 -3.62 3.47
CA VAL A 313 2.55 -4.53 3.84
C VAL A 313 3.53 -3.82 4.76
N GLY A 314 4.24 -4.57 5.59
CA GLY A 314 5.18 -3.99 6.56
C GLY A 314 6.39 -4.87 6.80
N THR A 315 7.45 -4.24 7.32
CA THR A 315 8.66 -4.93 7.80
C THR A 315 9.36 -4.07 8.85
N THR A 316 10.14 -4.71 9.71
CA THR A 316 11.03 -4.04 10.65
C THR A 316 12.46 -4.11 10.13
N LEU A 317 13.09 -2.96 9.99
CA LEU A 317 14.53 -2.86 9.81
C LEU A 317 15.19 -2.88 11.20
N PHE A 318 15.76 -4.03 11.55
CA PHE A 318 16.49 -4.18 12.81
C PHE A 318 17.88 -3.55 12.75
N PRO A 319 18.43 -3.11 13.92
CA PRO A 319 19.80 -2.63 14.01
C PRO A 319 20.79 -3.64 13.41
N GLN A 320 21.68 -3.16 12.56
CA GLN A 320 22.67 -4.00 11.89
C GLN A 320 23.97 -3.23 11.64
N PRO A 321 25.09 -3.91 11.30
CA PRO A 321 26.34 -3.23 11.00
C PRO A 321 26.14 -2.13 9.95
N GLY A 322 26.65 -0.94 10.26
CA GLY A 322 26.53 0.25 9.41
C GLY A 322 25.22 1.02 9.54
N TYR A 323 24.15 0.42 10.09
CA TYR A 323 22.87 1.10 10.38
C TYR A 323 22.28 0.60 11.71
N PRO A 324 22.79 1.05 12.85
CA PRO A 324 22.42 0.55 14.18
C PRO A 324 21.13 1.19 14.73
N PHE A 325 20.12 1.38 13.86
CA PHE A 325 18.85 2.01 14.19
C PHE A 325 17.69 1.06 13.83
N GLN A 326 16.58 1.17 14.57
CA GLN A 326 15.39 0.35 14.33
C GLN A 326 14.27 1.17 13.74
N LEU A 327 13.74 0.71 12.58
CA LEU A 327 12.61 1.33 11.91
C LEU A 327 11.52 0.30 11.64
N ASP A 328 10.27 0.63 11.95
CA ASP A 328 9.12 -0.05 11.37
C ASP A 328 8.70 0.67 10.09
N VAL A 329 8.60 -0.07 8.99
CA VAL A 329 8.27 0.48 7.68
C VAL A 329 7.02 -0.18 7.13
N ILE A 330 6.06 0.66 6.73
CA ILE A 330 4.78 0.24 6.15
C ILE A 330 4.67 0.84 4.75
N ALA A 331 4.31 0.00 3.78
CA ALA A 331 3.97 0.45 2.43
C ALA A 331 2.50 0.14 2.13
N GLU A 332 1.81 1.12 1.60
CA GLU A 332 0.39 1.10 1.26
C GLU A 332 0.25 1.37 -0.24
N TYR A 333 -0.40 0.46 -0.95
CA TYR A 333 -0.71 0.57 -2.37
C TYR A 333 -2.22 0.54 -2.54
N ARG A 334 -2.79 1.49 -3.26
CA ARG A 334 -4.22 1.57 -3.53
C ARG A 334 -4.50 1.96 -4.97
N LEU A 335 -5.36 1.21 -5.63
CA LEU A 335 -5.97 1.62 -6.89
C LEU A 335 -7.25 2.41 -6.63
N GLY A 336 -7.44 3.47 -7.39
CA GLY A 336 -8.63 4.29 -7.34
C GLY A 336 -8.94 4.91 -8.71
N PRO A 337 -9.98 5.75 -8.82
CA PRO A 337 -10.36 6.38 -10.07
C PRO A 337 -9.23 7.22 -10.71
N GLN A 338 -8.29 7.70 -9.90
CA GLN A 338 -7.16 8.53 -10.35
C GLN A 338 -5.86 7.73 -10.58
N GLY A 339 -5.92 6.40 -10.55
CA GLY A 339 -4.75 5.55 -10.73
C GLY A 339 -4.28 4.89 -9.44
N LEU A 340 -2.99 4.56 -9.39
CA LEU A 340 -2.32 3.96 -8.25
C LEU A 340 -1.77 5.04 -7.31
N ASP A 341 -2.14 4.97 -6.05
CA ASP A 341 -1.56 5.75 -4.94
C ASP A 341 -0.64 4.87 -4.10
N VAL A 342 0.50 5.41 -3.72
CA VAL A 342 1.48 4.75 -2.85
C VAL A 342 1.84 5.67 -1.68
N ALA A 343 1.85 5.10 -0.47
CA ALA A 343 2.36 5.77 0.72
C ALA A 343 3.35 4.85 1.43
N VAL A 344 4.53 5.38 1.75
CA VAL A 344 5.56 4.65 2.51
C VAL A 344 5.80 5.41 3.81
N THR A 345 5.45 4.77 4.93
CA THR A 345 5.62 5.32 6.27
C THR A 345 6.75 4.59 6.97
N ALA A 346 7.74 5.32 7.47
CA ALA A 346 8.75 4.80 8.39
C ALA A 346 8.57 5.44 9.76
N THR A 347 8.65 4.63 10.80
CA THR A 347 8.60 5.06 12.20
C THR A 347 9.85 4.58 12.91
N ASN A 348 10.55 5.47 13.60
CA ASN A 348 11.68 5.10 14.44
C ASN A 348 11.16 4.44 15.72
N THR A 349 11.34 3.14 15.84
CA THR A 349 10.97 2.33 17.02
C THR A 349 12.17 2.02 17.93
N GLY A 350 13.33 2.58 17.59
CA GLY A 350 14.53 2.55 18.44
C GLY A 350 14.52 3.64 19.51
N ASP A 351 15.58 3.69 20.30
CA ASP A 351 15.78 4.60 21.44
C ASP A 351 16.66 5.82 21.11
N THR A 352 17.21 5.89 19.90
CA THR A 352 18.05 6.99 19.42
C THR A 352 17.54 7.54 18.10
N ALA A 353 17.85 8.80 17.78
CA ALA A 353 17.54 9.40 16.49
C ALA A 353 18.18 8.60 15.34
N ALA A 354 17.47 8.48 14.21
CA ALA A 354 17.89 7.69 13.05
C ALA A 354 17.93 8.54 11.78
N PRO A 355 19.02 8.49 10.99
CA PRO A 355 19.07 9.12 9.66
C PRO A 355 18.21 8.32 8.68
N TYR A 356 17.40 9.00 7.88
CA TYR A 356 16.41 8.34 7.02
C TYR A 356 16.21 9.08 5.70
N GLY A 357 16.07 8.30 4.66
CA GLY A 357 15.58 8.70 3.36
C GLY A 357 14.79 7.56 2.72
N VAL A 358 13.95 7.87 1.74
CA VAL A 358 13.09 6.88 1.07
C VAL A 358 12.88 7.25 -0.39
N GLY A 359 12.76 6.22 -1.22
CA GLY A 359 12.34 6.32 -2.61
C GLY A 359 11.69 5.04 -3.09
N GLN A 360 11.25 5.04 -4.36
CA GLN A 360 10.80 3.84 -5.05
C GLN A 360 11.17 3.93 -6.53
N HIS A 361 11.47 2.77 -7.14
CA HIS A 361 12.14 2.67 -8.45
C HIS A 361 11.24 2.06 -9.56
N PRO A 362 10.08 2.65 -9.90
CA PRO A 362 9.24 2.18 -11.00
C PRO A 362 9.89 2.55 -12.35
N TYR A 363 9.87 1.62 -13.31
CA TYR A 363 10.22 1.89 -14.70
C TYR A 363 8.94 2.04 -15.51
N LEU A 364 8.69 3.23 -16.05
CA LEU A 364 7.50 3.54 -16.84
C LEU A 364 7.67 3.14 -18.29
N THR A 365 6.55 2.77 -18.94
CA THR A 365 6.45 2.60 -20.38
C THR A 365 5.16 3.22 -20.92
N VAL A 366 5.20 3.66 -22.16
CA VAL A 366 4.01 4.18 -22.87
C VAL A 366 3.71 3.36 -24.14
N GLY A 367 4.25 2.11 -24.18
CA GLY A 367 4.01 1.17 -25.29
C GLY A 367 4.88 1.45 -26.54
N THR A 368 5.95 2.22 -26.40
CA THR A 368 6.97 2.40 -27.47
C THR A 368 8.01 1.26 -27.39
N ASP A 369 8.69 0.97 -28.51
CA ASP A 369 9.73 -0.07 -28.57
C ASP A 369 10.95 0.26 -27.70
N GLY A 370 11.10 1.52 -27.27
CA GLY A 370 12.14 2.02 -26.38
C GLY A 370 11.78 3.40 -25.85
N VAL A 371 12.67 3.97 -25.06
CA VAL A 371 12.44 5.28 -24.40
C VAL A 371 12.68 6.47 -25.32
N ASP A 372 13.44 6.30 -26.40
CA ASP A 372 13.91 7.40 -27.26
C ASP A 372 12.79 8.28 -27.81
N PRO A 373 11.70 7.72 -28.39
CA PRO A 373 10.63 8.52 -28.94
C PRO A 373 9.66 9.08 -27.89
N ALA A 374 9.70 8.55 -26.63
CA ALA A 374 8.78 8.98 -25.60
C ALA A 374 9.01 10.46 -25.22
N LEU A 375 7.91 11.19 -25.02
CA LEU A 375 7.96 12.59 -24.59
C LEU A 375 8.04 12.66 -23.07
N LEU A 376 9.08 13.28 -22.56
CA LEU A 376 9.28 13.48 -21.11
C LEU A 376 9.00 14.94 -20.73
N THR A 377 8.28 15.12 -19.63
CA THR A 377 8.13 16.41 -18.93
C THR A 377 8.52 16.24 -17.47
N VAL A 378 9.42 17.09 -16.99
CA VAL A 378 9.83 17.16 -15.59
C VAL A 378 9.68 18.60 -15.11
N PRO A 379 8.77 18.92 -14.18
CA PRO A 379 8.50 20.28 -13.73
C PRO A 379 9.54 20.74 -12.71
N ALA A 380 10.81 20.70 -13.06
CA ALA A 380 11.93 20.99 -12.16
C ALA A 380 12.74 22.20 -12.62
N HIS A 381 13.21 23.02 -11.68
CA HIS A 381 14.07 24.15 -11.94
C HIS A 381 15.56 23.84 -11.87
N CYS A 382 15.92 22.75 -11.17
CA CYS A 382 17.31 22.35 -10.99
C CYS A 382 17.49 20.85 -11.21
N PHE A 383 18.71 20.49 -11.58
CA PHE A 383 19.20 19.11 -11.52
C PHE A 383 20.48 19.03 -10.70
N LEU A 384 20.86 17.83 -10.28
CA LEU A 384 22.12 17.59 -9.59
C LEU A 384 23.15 17.08 -10.61
N SER A 385 24.26 17.82 -10.74
CA SER A 385 25.44 17.33 -11.45
C SER A 385 26.19 16.34 -10.58
N THR A 386 26.75 15.28 -11.18
CA THR A 386 27.41 14.19 -10.48
C THR A 386 28.86 14.02 -10.95
N ASP A 387 29.70 13.45 -10.08
CA ASP A 387 31.02 12.96 -10.45
C ASP A 387 30.98 11.61 -11.19
N GLU A 388 32.14 11.04 -11.45
CA GLU A 388 32.29 9.75 -12.13
C GLU A 388 31.70 8.56 -11.34
N HIS A 389 31.46 8.69 -10.03
CA HIS A 389 30.86 7.69 -9.16
C HIS A 389 29.35 7.90 -8.96
N GLY A 390 28.75 8.88 -9.66
CA GLY A 390 27.32 9.21 -9.55
C GLY A 390 26.95 9.96 -8.26
N LEU A 391 27.94 10.59 -7.60
CA LEU A 391 27.69 11.38 -6.38
C LEU A 391 27.50 12.86 -6.72
N PRO A 392 26.55 13.56 -6.09
CA PRO A 392 26.26 14.96 -6.37
C PRO A 392 27.47 15.86 -6.06
N VAL A 393 27.85 16.70 -7.03
CA VAL A 393 28.90 17.71 -6.88
C VAL A 393 28.38 19.14 -7.04
N GLY A 394 27.16 19.30 -7.58
CA GLY A 394 26.55 20.61 -7.76
C GLY A 394 25.03 20.52 -7.92
N ARG A 395 24.37 21.66 -7.73
CA ARG A 395 22.97 21.88 -8.05
C ARG A 395 22.89 22.97 -9.11
N GLU A 396 22.49 22.57 -10.31
CA GLU A 396 22.56 23.41 -11.50
C GLU A 396 21.13 23.75 -11.96
N PRO A 397 20.89 24.97 -12.52
CA PRO A 397 19.61 25.28 -13.16
C PRO A 397 19.44 24.45 -14.44
N VAL A 398 18.21 24.04 -14.74
CA VAL A 398 17.90 23.32 -15.99
C VAL A 398 17.87 24.26 -17.18
N ASP A 399 17.63 25.56 -16.99
CA ASP A 399 17.42 26.56 -18.01
C ASP A 399 18.59 26.64 -18.99
N GLY A 400 18.28 26.52 -20.29
CA GLY A 400 19.29 26.56 -21.35
C GLY A 400 20.19 25.32 -21.44
N THR A 401 19.90 24.26 -20.70
CA THR A 401 20.68 23.01 -20.71
C THR A 401 19.92 21.88 -21.41
N ALA A 402 20.65 20.77 -21.67
CA ALA A 402 20.04 19.52 -22.14
C ALA A 402 19.12 18.87 -21.11
N TYR A 403 19.12 19.30 -19.85
CA TYR A 403 18.28 18.79 -18.77
C TYR A 403 16.96 19.57 -18.59
N ASP A 404 16.68 20.55 -19.47
CA ASP A 404 15.41 21.28 -19.44
C ASP A 404 14.29 20.44 -20.07
N PHE A 405 13.51 19.77 -19.21
CA PHE A 405 12.32 19.02 -19.56
C PHE A 405 11.03 19.68 -19.04
N ARG A 406 11.05 20.97 -18.72
CA ARG A 406 9.84 21.69 -18.28
C ARG A 406 8.77 21.76 -19.38
N THR A 407 9.20 21.66 -20.63
CA THR A 407 8.32 21.48 -21.79
C THR A 407 8.50 20.05 -22.35
N ALA A 408 7.39 19.39 -22.69
CA ALA A 408 7.41 18.06 -23.27
C ALA A 408 8.32 17.98 -24.50
N ARG A 409 9.28 17.06 -24.47
CA ARG A 409 10.16 16.79 -25.60
C ARG A 409 10.60 15.33 -25.63
N PRO A 410 10.99 14.80 -26.82
CA PRO A 410 11.54 13.45 -26.91
C PRO A 410 12.78 13.29 -26.01
N ILE A 411 12.91 12.13 -25.39
CA ILE A 411 14.14 11.75 -24.66
C ILE A 411 15.29 11.66 -25.65
N GLY A 412 15.05 11.11 -26.85
CA GLY A 412 16.06 10.93 -27.87
C GLY A 412 17.19 10.01 -27.38
N GLU A 413 18.40 10.25 -27.87
CA GLU A 413 19.59 9.52 -27.45
C GLU A 413 20.17 9.98 -26.09
N GLN A 414 19.52 10.97 -25.45
CA GLN A 414 20.01 11.49 -24.18
C GLN A 414 20.02 10.40 -23.13
N ARG A 415 21.14 10.25 -22.45
CA ARG A 415 21.30 9.34 -21.31
C ARG A 415 21.02 10.13 -20.04
N LEU A 416 20.05 9.67 -19.28
CA LEU A 416 19.71 10.24 -17.99
C LEU A 416 20.00 9.22 -16.89
N ASP A 417 20.71 9.64 -15.87
CA ASP A 417 20.80 9.08 -14.52
C ASP A 417 20.88 10.30 -13.59
N THR A 418 19.80 11.07 -13.52
CA THR A 418 19.83 12.46 -13.05
C THR A 418 18.74 12.72 -12.04
N ALA A 419 19.11 13.26 -10.90
CA ALA A 419 18.17 13.76 -9.90
C ALA A 419 17.76 15.20 -10.21
N PHE A 420 16.45 15.44 -10.29
CA PHE A 420 15.85 16.75 -10.45
C PHE A 420 15.23 17.22 -9.14
N THR A 421 15.24 18.54 -8.91
CA THR A 421 14.69 19.18 -7.69
C THR A 421 14.20 20.60 -7.99
N GLY A 422 13.60 21.25 -6.98
CA GLY A 422 12.92 22.52 -7.20
C GLY A 422 11.68 22.31 -8.07
N LEU A 423 10.87 21.31 -7.70
CA LEU A 423 9.69 20.87 -8.44
C LEU A 423 8.58 21.90 -8.32
N ASP A 424 7.99 22.31 -9.46
CA ASP A 424 6.75 23.06 -9.49
C ASP A 424 5.61 22.19 -9.00
N ARG A 425 4.81 22.73 -8.07
CA ARG A 425 3.71 22.02 -7.44
C ARG A 425 2.40 22.76 -7.64
N ASP A 426 1.32 21.99 -7.77
CA ASP A 426 -0.03 22.53 -7.78
C ASP A 426 -0.46 23.07 -6.39
N ALA A 427 -1.67 23.63 -6.32
CA ALA A 427 -2.23 24.19 -5.09
C ALA A 427 -2.44 23.14 -3.98
N SER A 428 -2.45 21.85 -4.31
CA SER A 428 -2.55 20.72 -3.36
C SER A 428 -1.19 20.12 -2.98
N GLY A 429 -0.09 20.72 -3.45
CA GLY A 429 1.28 20.33 -3.11
C GLY A 429 1.85 19.20 -3.97
N TRP A 430 1.19 18.79 -5.06
CA TRP A 430 1.65 17.74 -5.95
C TRP A 430 2.45 18.32 -7.13
N ALA A 431 3.58 17.68 -7.44
CA ALA A 431 4.27 17.85 -8.71
C ALA A 431 3.98 16.64 -9.61
N VAL A 432 4.02 16.83 -10.93
CA VAL A 432 3.69 15.77 -11.89
C VAL A 432 4.79 15.64 -12.93
N VAL A 433 5.44 14.48 -13.00
CA VAL A 433 6.33 14.09 -14.09
C VAL A 433 5.52 13.29 -15.09
N THR A 434 5.54 13.69 -16.35
CA THR A 434 4.77 13.03 -17.43
C THR A 434 5.70 12.32 -18.40
N LEU A 435 5.42 11.05 -18.66
CA LEU A 435 5.93 10.31 -19.80
C LEU A 435 4.79 10.07 -20.79
N ALA A 436 4.85 10.65 -21.98
CA ALA A 436 3.80 10.54 -22.99
C ALA A 436 4.27 9.78 -24.23
N HIS A 437 3.33 9.08 -24.86
CA HIS A 437 3.56 8.49 -26.18
C HIS A 437 3.84 9.59 -27.23
N PRO A 438 4.67 9.34 -28.24
CA PRO A 438 5.02 10.35 -29.26
C PRO A 438 3.81 10.95 -29.99
N SER A 439 2.70 10.22 -30.07
CA SER A 439 1.45 10.76 -30.63
C SER A 439 0.82 11.87 -29.79
N GLY A 440 1.23 12.05 -28.53
CA GLY A 440 0.62 12.96 -27.58
C GLY A 440 -0.80 12.58 -27.13
N ARG A 441 -1.30 11.38 -27.53
CA ARG A 441 -2.68 10.97 -27.25
C ARG A 441 -2.85 10.25 -25.90
N HIS A 442 -1.81 9.68 -25.36
CA HIS A 442 -1.83 9.02 -24.06
C HIS A 442 -0.48 9.11 -23.35
N GLY A 443 -0.51 8.93 -22.06
CA GLY A 443 0.69 8.99 -21.25
C GLY A 443 0.48 8.48 -19.83
N VAL A 444 1.57 8.53 -19.07
CA VAL A 444 1.65 8.13 -17.68
C VAL A 444 2.18 9.30 -16.86
N ASP A 445 1.44 9.71 -15.86
CA ASP A 445 1.82 10.73 -14.91
C ASP A 445 2.33 10.09 -13.62
N VAL A 446 3.50 10.52 -13.14
CA VAL A 446 3.98 10.24 -11.80
C VAL A 446 3.72 11.46 -10.93
N ARG A 447 2.83 11.28 -9.97
CA ARG A 447 2.46 12.31 -9.01
C ARG A 447 3.37 12.23 -7.80
N LEU A 448 3.95 13.34 -7.39
CA LEU A 448 4.96 13.46 -6.34
C LEU A 448 4.43 14.38 -5.24
N GLY A 449 4.14 13.81 -4.04
CA GLY A 449 3.71 14.58 -2.87
C GLY A 449 4.84 15.44 -2.29
N GLU A 450 4.53 16.33 -1.35
CA GLU A 450 5.47 17.31 -0.79
C GLU A 450 6.79 16.71 -0.27
N SER A 451 6.73 15.53 0.35
CA SER A 451 7.91 14.84 0.89
C SER A 451 8.81 14.25 -0.19
N ALA A 452 8.34 14.09 -1.43
CA ALA A 452 9.15 13.74 -2.59
C ALA A 452 9.83 15.00 -3.14
N ARG A 453 10.94 15.40 -2.52
CA ARG A 453 11.67 16.63 -2.86
C ARG A 453 12.49 16.49 -4.13
N TYR A 454 12.82 15.26 -4.49
CA TYR A 454 13.63 14.90 -5.65
C TYR A 454 12.90 13.88 -6.49
N VAL A 455 13.20 13.89 -7.78
CA VAL A 455 12.84 12.82 -8.70
C VAL A 455 14.09 12.41 -9.49
N GLN A 456 14.48 11.13 -9.39
CA GLN A 456 15.49 10.55 -10.26
C GLN A 456 14.84 10.14 -11.56
N VAL A 457 15.45 10.52 -12.68
CA VAL A 457 15.08 10.02 -14.00
C VAL A 457 16.25 9.21 -14.55
N TYR A 458 16.01 7.92 -14.84
CA TYR A 458 17.02 7.03 -15.37
C TYR A 458 16.52 6.30 -16.61
N THR A 459 17.25 6.43 -17.72
CA THR A 459 16.88 5.86 -19.03
C THR A 459 17.32 4.41 -19.23
N GLY A 460 17.94 3.79 -18.22
CA GLY A 460 18.26 2.37 -18.23
C GLY A 460 19.45 1.98 -19.09
N ASP A 461 20.34 2.92 -19.44
CA ASP A 461 21.45 2.67 -20.36
C ASP A 461 22.50 1.68 -19.85
N THR A 462 22.73 1.65 -18.52
CA THR A 462 23.77 0.85 -17.88
C THR A 462 23.24 -0.45 -17.26
N LEU A 463 21.97 -0.80 -17.51
CA LEU A 463 21.41 -2.05 -17.00
C LEU A 463 22.27 -3.26 -17.42
N ALA A 464 22.51 -4.16 -16.47
CA ALA A 464 23.31 -5.36 -16.70
C ALA A 464 22.76 -6.26 -17.81
N GLU A 465 21.42 -6.30 -17.94
CA GLU A 465 20.72 -7.03 -18.99
C GLU A 465 20.59 -6.18 -20.27
N PRO A 466 21.35 -6.43 -21.35
CA PRO A 466 21.29 -5.61 -22.56
C PRO A 466 19.89 -5.53 -23.18
N ALA A 467 19.11 -6.61 -23.13
CA ALA A 467 17.75 -6.65 -23.65
C ALA A 467 16.74 -5.76 -22.88
N ARG A 468 17.11 -5.26 -21.71
CA ARG A 468 16.32 -4.36 -20.87
C ARG A 468 16.73 -2.90 -20.99
N ARG A 469 17.87 -2.63 -21.60
CA ARG A 469 18.38 -1.25 -21.74
C ARG A 469 17.41 -0.41 -22.55
N ARG A 470 17.13 0.78 -22.05
CA ARG A 470 16.25 1.78 -22.69
C ARG A 470 14.85 1.30 -23.04
N ARG A 471 14.30 0.29 -22.34
CA ARG A 471 12.92 -0.18 -22.53
C ARG A 471 11.90 0.60 -21.71
N GLY A 472 12.29 1.06 -20.54
CA GLY A 472 11.45 1.85 -19.65
C GLY A 472 12.28 2.97 -19.01
N VAL A 473 11.60 4.04 -18.62
CA VAL A 473 12.20 5.17 -17.89
C VAL A 473 11.92 5.01 -16.42
N ALA A 474 12.97 4.87 -15.59
CA ALA A 474 12.76 4.98 -14.16
C ALA A 474 12.45 6.44 -13.79
N VAL A 475 11.36 6.62 -13.04
CA VAL A 475 10.95 7.91 -12.48
C VAL A 475 10.73 7.68 -10.98
N GLU A 476 11.77 8.00 -10.21
CA GLU A 476 11.84 7.61 -8.81
C GLU A 476 11.48 8.79 -7.91
N ALA A 477 10.38 8.69 -7.19
CA ALA A 477 10.06 9.60 -6.10
C ALA A 477 11.07 9.41 -4.97
N MET A 478 11.78 10.47 -4.55
CA MET A 478 12.78 10.43 -3.50
C MET A 478 12.62 11.56 -2.49
N SER A 479 12.79 11.25 -1.19
CA SER A 479 12.72 12.25 -0.11
C SER A 479 14.01 13.09 0.02
N CYS A 480 15.14 12.53 -0.37
CA CYS A 480 16.46 13.16 -0.32
C CYS A 480 17.31 12.74 -1.53
N PRO A 481 18.38 13.47 -1.86
CA PRO A 481 19.25 13.13 -2.98
C PRO A 481 20.19 11.96 -2.64
N ALA A 482 20.97 11.51 -3.65
CA ALA A 482 22.15 10.68 -3.39
C ALA A 482 23.08 11.36 -2.38
N ASP A 483 23.81 10.56 -1.63
CA ASP A 483 24.82 10.97 -0.66
C ASP A 483 24.30 11.83 0.52
N ALA A 484 22.99 11.84 0.75
CA ALA A 484 22.36 12.60 1.82
C ALA A 484 22.86 12.18 3.22
N PHE A 485 23.22 10.91 3.41
CA PHE A 485 23.79 10.43 4.68
C PHE A 485 25.16 11.04 5.00
N ARG A 486 25.94 11.43 3.97
CA ARG A 486 27.22 12.08 4.13
C ARG A 486 27.09 13.61 4.12
N SER A 487 26.32 14.15 3.20
CA SER A 487 26.18 15.59 3.00
C SER A 487 25.25 16.25 4.02
N GLY A 488 24.31 15.50 4.59
CA GLY A 488 23.21 16.03 5.40
C GLY A 488 22.12 16.74 4.59
N THR A 489 22.28 16.82 3.25
CA THR A 489 21.36 17.56 2.39
C THR A 489 19.99 16.91 2.38
N ASP A 490 18.96 17.65 2.84
CA ASP A 490 17.58 17.20 2.92
C ASP A 490 17.37 15.83 3.60
N LEU A 491 18.36 15.41 4.42
CA LEU A 491 18.30 14.19 5.20
C LEU A 491 17.22 14.33 6.27
N THR A 492 16.31 13.37 6.32
CA THR A 492 15.36 13.29 7.42
C THR A 492 16.01 12.63 8.63
N VAL A 493 15.85 13.22 9.81
CA VAL A 493 16.22 12.61 11.08
C VAL A 493 14.95 12.24 11.82
N LEU A 494 14.77 10.97 12.11
CA LEU A 494 13.61 10.46 12.85
C LEU A 494 13.99 10.34 14.32
N GLU A 495 13.42 11.18 15.16
CA GLU A 495 13.51 11.04 16.61
C GLU A 495 12.81 9.75 17.07
N PRO A 496 13.13 9.19 18.26
CA PRO A 496 12.40 8.05 18.81
C PRO A 496 10.89 8.29 18.82
N GLY A 497 10.11 7.36 18.21
CA GLY A 497 8.68 7.49 17.97
C GLY A 497 8.30 8.42 16.81
N GLY A 498 9.24 9.14 16.21
CA GLY A 498 9.01 10.00 15.05
C GLY A 498 8.75 9.20 13.77
N SER A 499 7.96 9.77 12.86
CA SER A 499 7.59 9.15 11.59
C SER A 499 7.73 10.10 10.42
N HIS A 500 8.01 9.52 9.24
CA HIS A 500 8.00 10.21 7.94
C HIS A 500 7.14 9.44 6.94
N VAL A 501 6.46 10.17 6.06
CA VAL A 501 5.62 9.56 5.00
C VAL A 501 6.04 10.11 3.66
N LEU A 502 6.45 9.22 2.74
CA LEU A 502 6.58 9.52 1.32
C LEU A 502 5.25 9.17 0.63
N ARG A 503 4.68 10.11 -0.13
CA ARG A 503 3.49 9.88 -0.97
C ARG A 503 3.82 10.13 -2.42
N TRP A 504 3.39 9.22 -3.29
CA TRP A 504 3.50 9.33 -4.72
C TRP A 504 2.44 8.47 -5.41
N GLY A 505 2.30 8.57 -6.72
CA GLY A 505 1.32 7.74 -7.43
C GLY A 505 1.56 7.73 -8.93
N ILE A 506 0.84 6.83 -9.63
CA ILE A 506 0.87 6.69 -11.09
C ILE A 506 -0.55 6.85 -11.61
N ALA A 507 -0.75 7.70 -12.60
CA ALA A 507 -2.01 7.89 -13.30
C ALA A 507 -1.81 7.67 -14.81
N TYR A 508 -2.77 7.00 -15.45
CA TYR A 508 -2.86 6.93 -16.91
C TYR A 508 -3.83 7.99 -17.40
N TRP A 509 -3.52 8.58 -18.54
CA TRP A 509 -4.44 9.47 -19.25
C TRP A 509 -4.46 9.18 -20.74
N GLU A 510 -5.61 9.41 -21.37
CA GLU A 510 -5.82 9.33 -22.79
C GLU A 510 -6.64 10.55 -23.25
N SER A 511 -6.17 11.22 -24.30
CA SER A 511 -6.90 12.32 -24.91
C SER A 511 -8.01 11.77 -25.80
N ALA A 512 -9.19 12.38 -25.75
CA ALA A 512 -10.34 12.02 -26.55
C ALA A 512 -10.07 12.20 -28.07
#